data_b4029dcb9fb77ec438160440e5b0a71a
#
_entry.id   b4029dcb9fb77ec438160440e5b0a71a
#
_cell.length_a   1.000
_cell.length_b   1.000
_cell.length_c   1.000
_cell.angle_alpha   90.00
_cell.angle_beta   90.00
_cell.angle_gamma   90.00
#
_symmetry.space_group_name_H-M   'P 1'
#
loop_
_entity.id
_entity.type
_entity.pdbx_description
1 polymer ?
#
loop_
_entity_poly.entity_id
_entity_poly.type
_entity_poly.pdbx_seq_one_letter_code
_entity_poly.pdbx_strand_id
1 'polypeptide(L)'
;MSVKPTIPAPERLSFQIGEWNGYANRARSIIEESIAVANDFIGMQHPAIQDHCHTAIRNTSFVYFDTYRKPGKPRYIEPEMTRNRVVRLMPRTSMAGLGDKHTLAKRIDEANLQHVAPKTYYSLGEAMASGGDPERLMFIKSRAGTRGEQVWCVKHGDLAKEQVVKNNHIIQENINNPALFFNRKAVFRFYIFIHNKQIFISKHGVVVVHGADYDPSITDHKVHVQHNGQGLEAVRFPFFKLPYMDTWFDQLKDLTKSLLPILEPIRKNSTLYNYLVIGADGIPCVDEKVRLIEFNMIPSLIKPPMVEPVYAPMFGSVMLLTVTGLNDNSWVKIS
;
A
#
# COMPACT_ATOMS: atom_id res chain seq x y z
N MET A 1 37.48 11.11 32.17
CA MET A 1 36.44 11.24 31.12
C MET A 1 36.90 10.40 29.94
N SER A 2 36.26 9.27 29.68
CA SER A 2 36.58 8.40 28.55
C SER A 2 35.92 9.00 27.32
N VAL A 3 36.71 9.51 26.41
CA VAL A 3 36.27 9.94 25.08
C VAL A 3 35.81 8.68 24.33
N LYS A 4 34.51 8.53 24.16
CA LYS A 4 33.98 7.48 23.26
C LYS A 4 34.52 7.75 21.88
N PRO A 5 35.14 6.76 21.20
CA PRO A 5 35.61 6.94 19.83
C PRO A 5 34.38 7.25 18.97
N THR A 6 34.37 8.45 18.39
CA THR A 6 33.40 8.83 17.37
C THR A 6 33.68 8.00 16.12
N ILE A 7 32.87 6.99 15.87
CA ILE A 7 32.93 6.26 14.60
C ILE A 7 32.32 7.20 13.56
N PRO A 8 33.05 7.56 12.51
CA PRO A 8 32.51 8.44 11.47
C PRO A 8 31.29 7.78 10.83
N ALA A 9 30.20 8.54 10.70
CA ALA A 9 29.06 8.07 9.92
C ALA A 9 29.49 7.89 8.45
N PRO A 10 28.97 6.88 7.76
CA PRO A 10 29.31 6.67 6.35
C PRO A 10 28.89 7.90 5.55
N GLU A 11 29.80 8.42 4.74
CA GLU A 11 29.52 9.55 3.84
C GLU A 11 28.42 9.20 2.81
N ARG A 12 28.33 7.93 2.48
CA ARG A 12 27.36 7.38 1.54
C ARG A 12 27.05 5.93 1.87
N LEU A 13 25.76 5.54 1.80
CA LEU A 13 25.36 4.16 1.94
C LEU A 13 25.36 3.47 0.58
N SER A 14 25.97 2.31 0.51
CA SER A 14 25.88 1.43 -0.65
C SER A 14 24.75 0.45 -0.47
N PHE A 15 23.83 0.40 -1.43
CA PHE A 15 22.72 -0.53 -1.44
C PHE A 15 22.95 -1.60 -2.50
N GLN A 16 22.91 -2.87 -2.10
CA GLN A 16 22.78 -3.97 -3.04
C GLN A 16 21.33 -4.41 -3.09
N ILE A 17 20.78 -4.35 -4.28
CA ILE A 17 19.40 -4.73 -4.54
C ILE A 17 19.41 -6.19 -4.95
N GLY A 18 18.54 -6.98 -4.32
CA GLY A 18 18.48 -8.39 -4.62
C GLY A 18 18.03 -8.73 -6.04
N GLU A 19 18.31 -9.95 -6.50
CA GLU A 19 17.96 -10.43 -7.83
C GLU A 19 16.48 -10.22 -8.18
N TRP A 20 16.25 -9.69 -9.36
CA TRP A 20 14.97 -9.28 -9.88
C TRP A 20 14.45 -10.27 -10.93
N ASN A 21 13.18 -10.57 -10.88
CA ASN A 21 12.53 -11.17 -12.05
C ASN A 21 12.06 -10.06 -12.99
N GLY A 22 11.51 -10.37 -14.18
CA GLY A 22 11.18 -9.40 -15.25
C GLY A 22 10.33 -8.17 -14.84
N TYR A 23 9.68 -8.17 -13.67
CA TYR A 23 9.05 -6.98 -13.06
C TYR A 23 10.10 -5.97 -12.59
N ALA A 24 11.24 -6.42 -12.25
CA ALA A 24 12.33 -5.66 -11.67
C ALA A 24 12.99 -4.67 -12.62
N ASN A 25 13.13 -5.05 -13.88
CA ASN A 25 13.74 -4.15 -14.85
C ASN A 25 12.95 -2.84 -15.01
N ARG A 26 11.63 -2.87 -14.77
CA ARG A 26 10.77 -1.67 -14.82
C ARG A 26 10.81 -0.85 -13.52
N ALA A 27 11.09 -1.49 -12.40
CA ALA A 27 11.23 -0.82 -11.11
C ALA A 27 12.68 -0.41 -10.80
N ARG A 28 13.65 -0.85 -11.62
CA ARG A 28 15.07 -0.59 -11.37
C ARG A 28 15.39 0.89 -11.32
N SER A 29 14.90 1.68 -12.26
CA SER A 29 15.10 3.13 -12.26
C SER A 29 14.57 3.79 -10.99
N ILE A 30 13.38 3.36 -10.52
CA ILE A 30 12.78 3.90 -9.29
C ILE A 30 13.66 3.63 -8.09
N ILE A 31 14.24 2.45 -8.02
CA ILE A 31 15.09 2.08 -6.88
C ILE A 31 16.43 2.80 -6.94
N GLU A 32 17.02 2.93 -8.13
CA GLU A 32 18.22 3.72 -8.32
C GLU A 32 17.98 5.19 -7.93
N GLU A 33 16.87 5.78 -8.35
CA GLU A 33 16.43 7.11 -7.91
C GLU A 33 16.14 7.16 -6.40
N SER A 34 15.53 6.13 -5.82
CA SER A 34 15.26 6.03 -4.38
C SER A 34 16.55 6.00 -3.56
N ILE A 35 17.58 5.30 -4.05
CA ILE A 35 18.90 5.27 -3.44
C ILE A 35 19.53 6.67 -3.50
N ALA A 36 19.40 7.37 -4.62
CA ALA A 36 19.89 8.73 -4.75
C ALA A 36 19.21 9.65 -3.73
N VAL A 37 17.87 9.62 -3.64
CA VAL A 37 17.09 10.40 -2.66
C VAL A 37 17.55 10.12 -1.23
N ALA A 38 17.73 8.85 -0.86
CA ALA A 38 18.19 8.49 0.48
C ALA A 38 19.60 9.00 0.77
N ASN A 39 20.52 8.89 -0.19
CA ASN A 39 21.90 9.36 -0.04
C ASN A 39 21.99 10.88 -0.01
N ASP A 40 21.19 11.58 -0.80
CA ASP A 40 21.13 13.05 -0.78
C ASP A 40 20.67 13.55 0.60
N PHE A 41 19.65 12.92 1.17
CA PHE A 41 19.20 13.27 2.51
C PHE A 41 20.26 12.98 3.57
N ILE A 42 20.97 11.85 3.49
CA ILE A 42 22.10 11.50 4.36
C ILE A 42 23.19 12.57 4.27
N GLY A 43 23.55 12.99 3.05
CA GLY A 43 24.53 14.04 2.84
C GLY A 43 24.16 15.37 3.50
N MET A 44 22.88 15.77 3.44
CA MET A 44 22.38 17.01 4.04
C MET A 44 22.30 16.94 5.59
N GLN A 45 22.07 15.77 6.16
CA GLN A 45 21.79 15.57 7.60
C GLN A 45 22.89 14.79 8.33
N HIS A 46 24.11 14.77 7.75
CA HIS A 46 25.23 14.01 8.29
C HIS A 46 25.46 14.14 9.80
N PRO A 47 25.42 15.33 10.42
CA PRO A 47 25.56 15.45 11.88
C PRO A 47 24.46 14.76 12.68
N ALA A 48 23.22 14.79 12.19
CA ALA A 48 22.07 14.17 12.87
C ALA A 48 22.05 12.64 12.77
N ILE A 49 22.68 12.07 11.73
CA ILE A 49 22.75 10.62 11.54
C ILE A 49 23.54 9.95 12.65
N GLN A 50 24.56 10.59 13.18
CA GLN A 50 25.39 10.02 14.23
C GLN A 50 24.59 9.68 15.49
N ASP A 51 23.58 10.46 15.81
CA ASP A 51 22.75 10.28 17.00
C ASP A 51 21.57 9.33 16.79
N HIS A 52 21.10 9.19 15.55
CA HIS A 52 19.88 8.44 15.21
C HIS A 52 20.14 7.11 14.50
N CYS A 53 21.35 6.82 14.03
CA CYS A 53 21.66 5.53 13.44
C CYS A 53 21.46 4.40 14.43
N HIS A 54 20.73 3.37 14.02
CA HIS A 54 20.63 2.14 14.79
C HIS A 54 22.03 1.54 15.03
N THR A 55 22.30 1.11 16.23
CA THR A 55 23.63 0.60 16.65
C THR A 55 24.18 -0.47 15.70
N ALA A 56 23.32 -1.27 15.09
CA ALA A 56 23.70 -2.30 14.12
C ALA A 56 24.24 -1.76 12.78
N ILE A 57 24.05 -0.46 12.48
CA ILE A 57 24.48 0.16 11.22
C ILE A 57 25.75 0.97 11.37
N ARG A 58 26.05 1.42 12.58
CA ARG A 58 27.15 2.37 12.84
C ARG A 58 28.49 1.93 12.26
N ASN A 59 28.65 0.64 11.93
CA ASN A 59 29.88 0.05 11.44
C ASN A 59 29.79 -0.47 9.99
N THR A 60 28.71 -0.20 9.26
CA THR A 60 28.53 -0.72 7.90
C THR A 60 28.19 0.39 6.92
N SER A 61 29.05 0.54 5.91
CA SER A 61 28.78 1.38 4.72
C SER A 61 27.91 0.67 3.68
N PHE A 62 27.62 -0.62 3.88
CA PHE A 62 26.92 -1.46 2.92
C PHE A 62 25.64 -2.06 3.52
N VAL A 63 24.53 -1.89 2.80
CA VAL A 63 23.22 -2.43 3.18
C VAL A 63 22.66 -3.25 2.03
N TYR A 64 22.38 -4.52 2.32
CA TYR A 64 21.60 -5.34 1.41
C TYR A 64 20.11 -5.09 1.62
N PHE A 65 19.45 -4.49 0.61
CA PHE A 65 18.03 -4.17 0.67
C PHE A 65 17.23 -5.10 -0.23
N ASP A 66 16.43 -5.97 0.37
CA ASP A 66 15.59 -6.92 -0.36
C ASP A 66 14.26 -6.25 -0.75
N THR A 67 14.05 -6.01 -2.01
CA THR A 67 12.85 -5.32 -2.51
C THR A 67 11.80 -6.26 -3.09
N TYR A 68 12.22 -7.40 -3.66
CA TYR A 68 11.29 -8.33 -4.32
C TYR A 68 11.81 -9.77 -4.27
N ARG A 69 10.92 -10.71 -3.94
CA ARG A 69 11.22 -12.14 -4.05
C ARG A 69 10.57 -12.76 -5.28
N LYS A 70 11.35 -13.52 -6.03
CA LYS A 70 10.78 -14.59 -6.86
C LYS A 70 10.17 -15.64 -5.93
N PRO A 71 8.87 -16.00 -6.06
CA PRO A 71 8.33 -17.13 -5.31
C PRO A 71 9.12 -18.40 -5.64
N GLY A 72 9.58 -19.11 -4.61
CA GLY A 72 10.10 -20.48 -4.75
C GLY A 72 11.61 -20.67 -4.83
N LYS A 73 12.44 -19.62 -4.83
CA LYS A 73 13.90 -19.79 -4.70
C LYS A 73 14.40 -19.32 -3.35
N PRO A 74 15.02 -20.18 -2.52
CA PRO A 74 15.77 -19.73 -1.36
C PRO A 74 16.93 -18.86 -1.86
N ARG A 75 17.10 -17.69 -1.27
CA ARG A 75 18.25 -16.86 -1.58
C ARG A 75 19.49 -17.40 -0.90
N TYR A 76 20.50 -17.67 -1.71
CA TYR A 76 21.86 -17.75 -1.24
C TYR A 76 22.30 -16.33 -0.90
N ILE A 77 22.45 -16.05 0.38
CA ILE A 77 23.13 -14.84 0.85
C ILE A 77 24.55 -15.29 1.12
N GLU A 78 25.51 -14.76 0.37
CA GLU A 78 26.91 -15.11 0.59
C GLU A 78 27.30 -14.84 2.04
N PRO A 79 28.16 -15.68 2.65
CA PRO A 79 28.57 -15.52 4.04
C PRO A 79 29.15 -14.13 4.34
N GLU A 80 29.76 -13.48 3.36
CA GLU A 80 30.27 -12.12 3.47
C GLU A 80 29.17 -11.07 3.63
N MET A 81 27.98 -11.33 3.08
CA MET A 81 26.82 -10.46 3.24
C MET A 81 26.19 -10.57 4.64
N THR A 82 26.43 -11.64 5.38
CA THR A 82 25.94 -11.77 6.76
C THR A 82 26.65 -10.83 7.73
N ARG A 83 27.82 -10.33 7.38
CA ARG A 83 28.57 -9.32 8.13
C ARG A 83 28.02 -7.92 7.88
N ASN A 84 27.23 -7.72 6.81
CA ASN A 84 26.62 -6.48 6.43
C ASN A 84 25.15 -6.48 6.85
N ARG A 85 24.59 -5.31 7.00
CA ARG A 85 23.19 -5.22 7.36
C ARG A 85 22.29 -5.66 6.21
N VAL A 86 21.42 -6.61 6.50
CA VAL A 86 20.41 -7.10 5.57
C VAL A 86 19.03 -6.60 6.05
N VAL A 87 18.37 -5.80 5.23
CA VAL A 87 16.97 -5.42 5.44
C VAL A 87 16.12 -6.19 4.43
N ARG A 88 15.21 -7.01 4.89
CA ARG A 88 14.43 -7.93 4.06
C ARG A 88 12.98 -7.48 3.95
N LEU A 89 12.41 -7.69 2.77
CA LEU A 89 10.96 -7.67 2.65
C LEU A 89 10.37 -8.77 3.54
N MET A 90 9.36 -8.42 4.31
CA MET A 90 8.67 -9.37 5.20
C MET A 90 8.12 -10.57 4.42
N PRO A 91 8.28 -11.81 4.91
CA PRO A 91 7.78 -13.00 4.22
C PRO A 91 6.25 -13.00 4.17
N ARG A 92 5.67 -13.58 3.11
CA ARG A 92 4.21 -13.64 2.92
C ARG A 92 3.47 -14.29 4.09
N THR A 93 4.08 -15.28 4.75
CA THR A 93 3.54 -15.93 5.95
C THR A 93 3.31 -14.95 7.11
N SER A 94 4.08 -13.88 7.18
CA SER A 94 3.95 -12.84 8.20
C SER A 94 2.97 -11.72 7.83
N MET A 95 2.41 -11.74 6.61
CA MET A 95 1.49 -10.71 6.12
C MET A 95 0.03 -10.96 6.51
N ALA A 96 -0.24 -11.94 7.37
CA ALA A 96 -1.56 -12.28 7.92
C ALA A 96 -2.66 -12.54 6.86
N GLY A 97 -2.28 -12.82 5.60
CA GLY A 97 -3.22 -13.06 4.50
C GLY A 97 -4.01 -11.84 4.03
N LEU A 98 -3.68 -10.63 4.49
CA LEU A 98 -4.47 -9.41 4.24
C LEU A 98 -4.51 -8.98 2.76
N GLY A 99 -3.69 -9.56 1.89
CA GLY A 99 -3.80 -9.38 0.43
C GLY A 99 -4.92 -10.18 -0.23
N ASP A 100 -5.53 -11.14 0.48
CA ASP A 100 -6.72 -11.85 0.04
C ASP A 100 -7.96 -11.08 0.50
N LYS A 101 -8.84 -10.72 -0.44
CA LYS A 101 -10.01 -9.87 -0.18
C LYS A 101 -11.00 -10.49 0.82
N HIS A 102 -11.14 -11.82 0.79
CA HIS A 102 -11.99 -12.54 1.74
C HIS A 102 -11.39 -12.49 3.16
N THR A 103 -10.09 -12.75 3.28
CA THR A 103 -9.40 -12.69 4.57
C THR A 103 -9.42 -11.29 5.16
N LEU A 104 -9.20 -10.26 4.33
CA LEU A 104 -9.27 -8.86 4.76
C LEU A 104 -10.67 -8.51 5.29
N ALA A 105 -11.72 -8.83 4.53
CA ALA A 105 -13.10 -8.56 4.94
C ALA A 105 -13.45 -9.28 6.26
N LYS A 106 -13.07 -10.56 6.39
CA LYS A 106 -13.28 -11.32 7.61
C LYS A 106 -12.56 -10.71 8.82
N ARG A 107 -11.33 -10.21 8.64
CA ARG A 107 -10.59 -9.50 9.70
C ARG A 107 -11.24 -8.18 10.09
N ILE A 108 -11.81 -7.46 9.13
CA ILE A 108 -12.60 -6.24 9.37
C ILE A 108 -13.84 -6.57 10.21
N ASP A 109 -14.56 -7.64 9.89
CA ASP A 109 -15.74 -8.08 10.64
C ASP A 109 -15.38 -8.55 12.05
N GLU A 110 -14.36 -9.39 12.20
CA GLU A 110 -13.87 -9.89 13.48
C GLU A 110 -13.41 -8.75 14.42
N ALA A 111 -12.91 -7.66 13.84
CA ALA A 111 -12.47 -6.48 14.59
C ALA A 111 -13.58 -5.45 14.83
N ASN A 112 -14.82 -5.70 14.38
CA ASN A 112 -15.95 -4.77 14.42
C ASN A 112 -15.69 -3.43 13.71
N LEU A 113 -15.03 -3.49 12.56
CA LEU A 113 -14.62 -2.34 11.77
C LEU A 113 -15.44 -2.15 10.48
N GLN A 114 -16.72 -2.57 10.47
CA GLN A 114 -17.58 -2.48 9.27
C GLN A 114 -17.76 -1.04 8.76
N HIS A 115 -17.54 -0.06 9.62
CA HIS A 115 -17.64 1.36 9.26
C HIS A 115 -16.48 1.86 8.39
N VAL A 116 -15.34 1.14 8.34
CA VAL A 116 -14.16 1.55 7.55
C VAL A 116 -14.13 0.96 6.14
N ALA A 117 -15.01 0.03 5.82
CA ALA A 117 -15.06 -0.65 4.52
C ALA A 117 -16.52 -0.93 4.11
N PRO A 118 -16.81 -1.14 2.82
CA PRO A 118 -18.14 -1.56 2.40
C PRO A 118 -18.47 -2.96 2.91
N LYS A 119 -19.75 -3.17 3.23
CA LYS A 119 -20.25 -4.47 3.71
C LYS A 119 -19.94 -5.56 2.69
N THR A 120 -19.45 -6.69 3.21
CA THR A 120 -19.00 -7.82 2.38
C THR A 120 -19.81 -9.07 2.74
N TYR A 121 -20.18 -9.81 1.73
CA TYR A 121 -20.86 -11.10 1.81
C TYR A 121 -19.95 -12.20 1.26
N TYR A 122 -19.95 -13.34 1.92
CA TYR A 122 -19.02 -14.44 1.62
C TYR A 122 -19.63 -15.51 0.72
N SER A 123 -20.94 -15.41 0.46
CA SER A 123 -21.66 -16.27 -0.48
C SER A 123 -22.77 -15.51 -1.21
N LEU A 124 -23.19 -16.07 -2.35
CA LEU A 124 -24.33 -15.54 -3.08
C LEU A 124 -25.60 -15.57 -2.25
N GLY A 125 -25.82 -16.65 -1.49
CA GLY A 125 -26.99 -16.79 -0.61
C GLY A 125 -27.06 -15.70 0.45
N GLU A 126 -25.93 -15.36 1.10
CA GLU A 126 -25.88 -14.27 2.08
C GLU A 126 -26.19 -12.91 1.43
N ALA A 127 -25.61 -12.64 0.25
CA ALA A 127 -25.86 -11.38 -0.45
C ALA A 127 -27.34 -11.24 -0.86
N MET A 128 -27.93 -12.28 -1.40
CA MET A 128 -29.38 -12.31 -1.76
C MET A 128 -30.28 -12.18 -0.54
N ALA A 129 -29.97 -12.88 0.55
CA ALA A 129 -30.73 -12.82 1.79
C ALA A 129 -30.63 -11.47 2.51
N SER A 130 -29.68 -10.62 2.14
CA SER A 130 -29.50 -9.29 2.77
C SER A 130 -30.66 -8.34 2.49
N GLY A 131 -31.51 -8.63 1.50
CA GLY A 131 -32.66 -7.82 1.13
C GLY A 131 -32.30 -6.41 0.66
N GLY A 132 -33.26 -5.52 0.66
CA GLY A 132 -33.11 -4.12 0.33
C GLY A 132 -33.42 -3.78 -1.13
N ASP A 133 -32.95 -2.64 -1.59
CA ASP A 133 -33.22 -2.10 -2.92
C ASP A 133 -32.63 -3.03 -4.00
N PRO A 134 -33.45 -3.55 -4.94
CA PRO A 134 -32.97 -4.39 -6.04
C PRO A 134 -32.06 -3.63 -7.02
N GLU A 135 -32.17 -2.30 -7.10
CA GLU A 135 -31.32 -1.45 -7.94
C GLU A 135 -29.96 -1.14 -7.27
N ARG A 136 -29.77 -1.46 -6.01
CA ARG A 136 -28.50 -1.29 -5.29
C ARG A 136 -27.37 -1.98 -6.03
N LEU A 137 -26.26 -1.25 -6.25
CA LEU A 137 -25.07 -1.81 -6.89
C LEU A 137 -24.27 -2.70 -5.95
N MET A 138 -23.83 -3.83 -6.47
CA MET A 138 -23.00 -4.82 -5.80
C MET A 138 -21.76 -5.09 -6.66
N PHE A 139 -20.66 -5.42 -6.00
CA PHE A 139 -19.40 -5.80 -6.66
C PHE A 139 -19.07 -7.25 -6.37
N ILE A 140 -19.05 -8.07 -7.41
CA ILE A 140 -18.51 -9.44 -7.35
C ILE A 140 -17.02 -9.35 -7.60
N LYS A 141 -16.20 -9.84 -6.67
CA LYS A 141 -14.74 -9.71 -6.73
C LYS A 141 -14.07 -11.07 -6.53
N SER A 142 -13.14 -11.43 -7.40
CA SER A 142 -12.27 -12.57 -7.12
C SER A 142 -11.38 -12.28 -5.91
N ARG A 143 -11.19 -13.26 -5.03
CA ARG A 143 -10.36 -13.16 -3.81
C ARG A 143 -8.93 -12.73 -4.13
N ALA A 144 -8.34 -13.28 -5.17
CA ALA A 144 -6.95 -13.04 -5.57
C ALA A 144 -6.81 -12.18 -6.85
N GLY A 145 -7.91 -11.67 -7.39
CA GLY A 145 -7.92 -10.84 -8.59
C GLY A 145 -7.14 -9.54 -8.41
N THR A 146 -6.40 -9.15 -9.44
CA THR A 146 -5.62 -7.91 -9.49
C THR A 146 -6.09 -7.03 -10.64
N ARG A 147 -5.79 -5.73 -10.58
CA ARG A 147 -6.03 -4.74 -11.66
C ARG A 147 -7.49 -4.56 -12.09
N GLY A 148 -8.46 -4.95 -11.25
CA GLY A 148 -9.87 -4.85 -11.60
C GLY A 148 -10.37 -5.84 -12.66
N GLU A 149 -9.51 -6.74 -13.16
CA GLU A 149 -9.83 -7.68 -14.26
C GLU A 149 -10.92 -8.71 -13.87
N GLN A 150 -11.09 -8.95 -12.58
CA GLN A 150 -12.04 -9.92 -12.03
C GLN A 150 -12.95 -9.24 -11.00
N VAL A 151 -13.48 -8.09 -11.39
CA VAL A 151 -14.46 -7.32 -10.61
C VAL A 151 -15.62 -6.99 -11.53
N TRP A 152 -16.81 -7.36 -11.14
CA TRP A 152 -18.04 -7.08 -11.86
C TRP A 152 -18.95 -6.21 -11.01
N CYS A 153 -19.52 -5.17 -11.60
CA CYS A 153 -20.56 -4.35 -10.99
C CYS A 153 -21.91 -4.86 -11.49
N VAL A 154 -22.81 -5.20 -10.58
CA VAL A 154 -24.12 -5.76 -10.88
C VAL A 154 -25.18 -5.13 -9.99
N LYS A 155 -26.47 -5.17 -10.40
CA LYS A 155 -27.56 -4.80 -9.49
C LYS A 155 -27.87 -5.94 -8.53
N HIS A 156 -28.29 -5.62 -7.32
CA HIS A 156 -28.65 -6.63 -6.31
C HIS A 156 -29.74 -7.58 -6.81
N GLY A 157 -30.77 -7.06 -7.51
CA GLY A 157 -31.85 -7.86 -8.09
C GLY A 157 -31.40 -8.84 -9.18
N ASP A 158 -30.22 -8.63 -9.77
CA ASP A 158 -29.66 -9.48 -10.83
C ASP A 158 -28.66 -10.52 -10.31
N LEU A 159 -28.31 -10.48 -9.04
CA LEU A 159 -27.31 -11.40 -8.44
C LEU A 159 -27.59 -12.87 -8.74
N ALA A 160 -28.86 -13.29 -8.70
CA ALA A 160 -29.26 -14.68 -8.98
C ALA A 160 -28.96 -15.14 -10.42
N LYS A 161 -28.84 -14.20 -11.36
CA LYS A 161 -28.55 -14.45 -12.78
C LYS A 161 -27.06 -14.60 -13.06
N GLU A 162 -26.22 -14.16 -12.09
CA GLU A 162 -24.77 -14.06 -12.28
C GLU A 162 -24.10 -15.43 -12.14
N GLN A 163 -23.73 -16.00 -13.28
CA GLN A 163 -22.97 -17.27 -13.34
C GLN A 163 -21.51 -17.13 -12.90
N VAL A 164 -21.04 -15.91 -12.68
CA VAL A 164 -19.64 -15.61 -12.35
C VAL A 164 -19.32 -15.91 -10.89
N VAL A 165 -20.34 -15.95 -10.01
CA VAL A 165 -20.15 -16.17 -8.59
C VAL A 165 -19.74 -17.60 -8.31
N LYS A 166 -18.50 -17.78 -7.88
CA LYS A 166 -17.91 -19.07 -7.49
C LYS A 166 -17.40 -18.98 -6.05
N ASN A 167 -17.06 -20.10 -5.45
CA ASN A 167 -16.55 -20.18 -4.08
C ASN A 167 -15.27 -19.35 -3.81
N ASN A 168 -14.60 -18.85 -4.87
CA ASN A 168 -13.43 -17.99 -4.75
C ASN A 168 -13.75 -16.50 -4.91
N HIS A 169 -15.01 -16.08 -4.87
CA HIS A 169 -15.45 -14.70 -4.94
C HIS A 169 -15.98 -14.21 -3.59
N ILE A 170 -15.95 -12.90 -3.41
CA ILE A 170 -16.72 -12.16 -2.42
C ILE A 170 -17.69 -11.24 -3.14
N ILE A 171 -18.76 -10.86 -2.45
CA ILE A 171 -19.72 -9.86 -2.94
C ILE A 171 -19.71 -8.69 -1.97
N GLN A 172 -19.56 -7.48 -2.48
CA GLN A 172 -19.38 -6.29 -1.67
C GLN A 172 -20.37 -5.21 -2.10
N GLU A 173 -20.97 -4.51 -1.14
CA GLU A 173 -21.86 -3.39 -1.44
C GLU A 173 -21.11 -2.22 -2.09
N ASN A 174 -21.83 -1.44 -2.88
CA ASN A 174 -21.29 -0.16 -3.37
C ASN A 174 -21.15 0.84 -2.20
N ILE A 175 -20.17 1.70 -2.33
CA ILE A 175 -20.07 2.93 -1.53
C ILE A 175 -20.93 3.97 -2.24
N ASN A 176 -22.10 4.26 -1.67
CA ASN A 176 -23.14 5.04 -2.33
C ASN A 176 -22.88 6.56 -2.34
N ASN A 177 -21.97 7.03 -1.50
CA ASN A 177 -21.67 8.45 -1.33
C ASN A 177 -20.19 8.81 -1.63
N PRO A 178 -19.63 8.40 -2.79
CA PRO A 178 -18.26 8.75 -3.11
C PRO A 178 -18.12 10.26 -3.31
N ALA A 179 -17.03 10.84 -2.83
CA ALA A 179 -16.62 12.16 -3.24
C ALA A 179 -16.12 12.10 -4.69
N LEU A 180 -16.68 12.97 -5.53
CA LEU A 180 -16.39 12.95 -6.96
C LEU A 180 -15.30 13.95 -7.31
N PHE A 181 -14.39 13.54 -8.20
CA PHE A 181 -13.36 14.36 -8.79
C PHE A 181 -13.65 14.48 -10.29
N PHE A 182 -13.89 15.70 -10.77
CA PHE A 182 -14.30 15.93 -12.17
C PHE A 182 -15.57 15.14 -12.54
N ASN A 183 -16.58 15.11 -11.65
CA ASN A 183 -17.80 14.31 -11.76
C ASN A 183 -17.58 12.78 -11.81
N ARG A 184 -16.40 12.31 -11.49
CA ARG A 184 -16.01 10.90 -11.59
C ARG A 184 -15.66 10.33 -10.23
N LYS A 185 -15.88 9.03 -10.05
CA LYS A 185 -15.43 8.29 -8.89
C LYS A 185 -13.89 8.25 -8.87
N ALA A 186 -13.32 8.29 -7.67
CA ALA A 186 -11.88 8.20 -7.52
C ALA A 186 -11.48 7.17 -6.46
N VAL A 187 -10.28 6.65 -6.59
CA VAL A 187 -9.61 5.79 -5.62
C VAL A 187 -8.35 6.48 -5.14
N PHE A 188 -8.16 6.53 -3.84
CA PHE A 188 -6.91 6.93 -3.22
C PHE A 188 -6.03 5.71 -3.01
N ARG A 189 -4.89 5.63 -3.71
CA ARG A 189 -3.81 4.70 -3.42
C ARG A 189 -2.86 5.35 -2.44
N PHE A 190 -2.93 4.95 -1.18
CA PHE A 190 -2.03 5.39 -0.11
C PHE A 190 -1.15 4.24 0.37
N TYR A 191 -0.11 4.55 1.14
CA TYR A 191 0.86 3.55 1.54
C TYR A 191 1.01 3.53 3.05
N ILE A 192 1.02 2.29 3.59
CA ILE A 192 1.29 2.01 5.00
C ILE A 192 2.64 1.29 5.06
N PHE A 193 3.52 1.76 5.91
CA PHE A 193 4.83 1.17 6.12
C PHE A 193 4.92 0.59 7.52
N ILE A 194 5.41 -0.65 7.62
CA ILE A 194 5.56 -1.38 8.88
C ILE A 194 7.03 -1.81 9.01
N HIS A 195 7.66 -1.35 10.08
CA HIS A 195 9.05 -1.64 10.37
C HIS A 195 9.30 -1.49 11.87
N ASN A 196 10.13 -2.37 12.45
CA ASN A 196 10.59 -2.28 13.84
C ASN A 196 9.47 -2.00 14.86
N LYS A 197 8.39 -2.78 14.81
CA LYS A 197 7.20 -2.63 15.68
C LYS A 197 6.44 -1.33 15.51
N GLN A 198 6.68 -0.56 14.46
CA GLN A 198 6.04 0.71 14.20
C GLN A 198 5.24 0.65 12.90
N ILE A 199 4.18 1.44 12.86
CA ILE A 199 3.33 1.63 11.68
C ILE A 199 3.34 3.11 11.31
N PHE A 200 3.53 3.36 10.03
CA PHE A 200 3.57 4.69 9.44
C PHE A 200 2.63 4.77 8.25
N ILE A 201 2.14 5.98 7.97
CA ILE A 201 1.43 6.31 6.72
C ILE A 201 2.26 7.30 5.91
N SER A 202 2.30 7.09 4.59
CA SER A 202 3.02 7.97 3.67
C SER A 202 2.22 9.23 3.33
N LYS A 203 2.90 10.37 3.27
CA LYS A 203 2.36 11.58 2.64
C LYS A 203 2.31 11.47 1.11
N HIS A 204 3.08 10.55 0.54
CA HIS A 204 3.06 10.24 -0.88
C HIS A 204 1.96 9.24 -1.19
N GLY A 205 1.18 9.53 -2.20
CA GLY A 205 0.12 8.66 -2.67
C GLY A 205 -0.36 9.07 -4.05
N VAL A 206 -1.30 8.32 -4.60
CA VAL A 206 -1.82 8.51 -5.96
C VAL A 206 -3.33 8.56 -5.92
N VAL A 207 -3.90 9.58 -6.55
CA VAL A 207 -5.32 9.63 -6.88
C VAL A 207 -5.52 8.98 -8.25
N VAL A 208 -6.46 8.07 -8.34
CA VAL A 208 -6.87 7.44 -9.60
C VAL A 208 -8.33 7.79 -9.84
N VAL A 209 -8.59 8.66 -10.80
CA VAL A 209 -9.95 9.04 -11.21
C VAL A 209 -10.42 8.11 -12.31
N HIS A 210 -11.63 7.58 -12.18
CA HIS A 210 -12.20 6.63 -13.13
C HIS A 210 -12.43 7.25 -14.52
N GLY A 211 -12.64 6.40 -15.54
CA GLY A 211 -12.68 6.79 -16.94
C GLY A 211 -13.93 7.48 -17.40
N ALA A 212 -15.03 7.40 -16.63
CA ALA A 212 -16.33 7.98 -17.01
C ALA A 212 -17.00 8.69 -15.84
N ASP A 213 -17.93 9.58 -16.14
CA ASP A 213 -18.72 10.31 -15.13
C ASP A 213 -19.51 9.31 -14.27
N TYR A 214 -19.62 9.63 -13.00
CA TYR A 214 -20.29 8.75 -12.03
C TYR A 214 -21.79 8.76 -12.21
N ASP A 215 -22.35 7.58 -12.44
CA ASP A 215 -23.78 7.34 -12.46
C ASP A 215 -24.08 6.10 -11.59
N PRO A 216 -24.78 6.25 -10.45
CA PRO A 216 -25.11 5.15 -9.58
C PRO A 216 -26.17 4.18 -10.13
N SER A 217 -26.83 4.52 -11.25
CA SER A 217 -27.88 3.69 -11.84
C SER A 217 -27.38 2.62 -12.83
N ILE A 218 -26.14 2.75 -13.30
CA ILE A 218 -25.56 1.87 -14.31
C ILE A 218 -24.47 0.96 -13.72
N THR A 219 -24.19 -0.15 -14.41
CA THR A 219 -23.16 -1.14 -14.00
C THR A 219 -21.90 -1.07 -14.84
N ASP A 220 -21.69 0.01 -15.59
CA ASP A 220 -20.55 0.15 -16.50
C ASP A 220 -19.23 0.08 -15.73
N HIS A 221 -18.36 -0.78 -16.21
CA HIS A 221 -17.03 -1.01 -15.63
C HIS A 221 -16.16 0.26 -15.63
N LYS A 222 -16.28 1.12 -16.64
CA LYS A 222 -15.54 2.38 -16.73
C LYS A 222 -15.92 3.36 -15.63
N VAL A 223 -17.20 3.34 -15.21
CA VAL A 223 -17.73 4.19 -14.14
C VAL A 223 -17.27 3.71 -12.78
N HIS A 224 -17.31 2.38 -12.54
CA HIS A 224 -17.23 1.84 -11.19
C HIS A 224 -15.93 1.12 -10.83
N VAL A 225 -15.20 0.57 -11.80
CA VAL A 225 -14.10 -0.37 -11.53
C VAL A 225 -12.78 0.04 -12.18
N GLN A 226 -12.82 0.70 -13.33
CA GLN A 226 -11.65 0.98 -14.15
C GLN A 226 -10.72 2.00 -13.50
N HIS A 227 -9.72 1.51 -12.78
CA HIS A 227 -8.70 2.35 -12.12
C HIS A 227 -7.26 1.98 -12.49
N ASN A 228 -7.00 0.87 -13.16
CA ASN A 228 -5.63 0.38 -13.41
C ASN A 228 -5.13 0.57 -14.86
N GLY A 229 -5.69 1.50 -15.60
CA GLY A 229 -5.14 1.88 -16.90
C GLY A 229 -5.43 0.93 -18.05
N GLN A 230 -6.47 0.12 -17.94
CA GLN A 230 -7.00 -0.64 -19.08
C GLN A 230 -7.78 0.24 -20.07
N GLY A 231 -7.91 1.54 -19.78
CA GLY A 231 -8.44 2.54 -20.69
C GLY A 231 -7.67 3.83 -20.56
N LEU A 232 -7.46 4.51 -21.66
CA LEU A 232 -6.78 5.78 -21.78
C LEU A 232 -7.48 6.93 -21.02
N GLU A 233 -8.65 6.70 -20.46
CA GLU A 233 -9.55 7.71 -19.91
C GLU A 233 -9.37 7.89 -18.40
N ALA A 234 -8.75 6.94 -17.68
CA ALA A 234 -8.50 7.09 -16.26
C ALA A 234 -7.35 8.09 -16.01
N VAL A 235 -7.62 9.09 -15.19
CA VAL A 235 -6.62 10.13 -14.83
C VAL A 235 -5.93 9.74 -13.53
N ARG A 236 -4.59 9.87 -13.51
CA ARG A 236 -3.78 9.65 -12.29
C ARG A 236 -2.98 10.87 -11.97
N PHE A 237 -2.93 11.23 -10.70
CA PHE A 237 -2.05 12.29 -10.23
C PHE A 237 -1.60 12.06 -8.79
N PRO A 238 -0.46 12.64 -8.39
CA PRO A 238 0.03 12.51 -7.03
C PRO A 238 -0.84 13.28 -6.03
N PHE A 239 -0.83 12.84 -4.76
CA PHE A 239 -1.58 13.46 -3.67
C PHE A 239 -1.28 14.95 -3.51
N PHE A 240 -0.04 15.38 -3.69
CA PHE A 240 0.32 16.81 -3.55
C PHE A 240 -0.36 17.75 -4.57
N LYS A 241 -1.02 17.20 -5.59
CA LYS A 241 -1.87 17.95 -6.54
C LYS A 241 -3.35 17.93 -6.15
N LEU A 242 -3.72 17.24 -5.07
CA LEU A 242 -5.10 17.14 -4.63
C LEU A 242 -5.50 18.42 -3.87
N PRO A 243 -6.61 19.07 -4.22
CA PRO A 243 -7.17 20.13 -3.39
C PRO A 243 -7.49 19.60 -1.99
N TYR A 244 -7.28 20.44 -0.97
CA TYR A 244 -7.55 20.06 0.43
C TYR A 244 -6.82 18.78 0.88
N MET A 245 -5.59 18.58 0.39
CA MET A 245 -4.81 17.36 0.70
C MET A 245 -4.67 17.12 2.18
N ASP A 246 -4.46 18.15 2.99
CA ASP A 246 -4.28 18.00 4.44
C ASP A 246 -5.51 17.38 5.10
N THR A 247 -6.73 17.81 4.72
CA THR A 247 -7.98 17.23 5.20
C THR A 247 -8.08 15.75 4.83
N TRP A 248 -7.82 15.41 3.56
CA TRP A 248 -7.84 14.01 3.13
C TRP A 248 -6.75 13.17 3.80
N PHE A 249 -5.59 13.76 4.02
CA PHE A 249 -4.52 13.06 4.73
C PHE A 249 -4.87 12.77 6.18
N ASP A 250 -5.57 13.68 6.86
CA ASP A 250 -6.08 13.45 8.21
C ASP A 250 -7.08 12.28 8.22
N GLN A 251 -7.96 12.19 7.24
CA GLN A 251 -8.88 11.05 7.10
C GLN A 251 -8.14 9.73 6.84
N LEU A 252 -7.08 9.75 6.03
CA LEU A 252 -6.24 8.56 5.81
C LEU A 252 -5.48 8.13 7.06
N LYS A 253 -5.03 9.10 7.89
CA LYS A 253 -4.44 8.79 9.20
C LYS A 253 -5.46 8.12 10.13
N ASP A 254 -6.68 8.66 10.18
CA ASP A 254 -7.74 8.12 11.05
C ASP A 254 -8.21 6.75 10.57
N LEU A 255 -8.35 6.53 9.26
CA LEU A 255 -8.56 5.21 8.69
C LEU A 255 -7.44 4.24 9.11
N THR A 256 -6.17 4.65 8.96
CA THR A 256 -5.03 3.80 9.32
C THR A 256 -5.00 3.47 10.81
N LYS A 257 -5.35 4.42 11.69
CA LYS A 257 -5.52 4.16 13.14
C LYS A 257 -6.63 3.14 13.40
N SER A 258 -7.78 3.28 12.73
CA SER A 258 -8.88 2.31 12.84
C SER A 258 -8.47 0.90 12.41
N LEU A 259 -7.54 0.78 11.47
CA LEU A 259 -7.03 -0.50 10.96
C LEU A 259 -5.95 -1.15 11.85
N LEU A 260 -5.50 -0.48 12.92
CA LEU A 260 -4.46 -1.03 13.81
C LEU A 260 -4.77 -2.46 14.32
N PRO A 261 -6.00 -2.81 14.73
CA PRO A 261 -6.28 -4.18 15.19
C PRO A 261 -5.96 -5.26 14.15
N ILE A 262 -6.21 -5.00 12.86
CA ILE A 262 -5.93 -5.97 11.79
C ILE A 262 -4.47 -5.93 11.31
N LEU A 263 -3.76 -4.82 11.52
CA LEU A 263 -2.33 -4.68 11.20
C LEU A 263 -1.41 -5.19 12.32
N GLU A 264 -1.94 -5.36 13.53
CA GLU A 264 -1.18 -5.75 14.72
C GLU A 264 -0.40 -7.07 14.57
N PRO A 265 -0.94 -8.14 13.94
CA PRO A 265 -0.17 -9.36 13.72
C PRO A 265 1.09 -9.12 12.86
N ILE A 266 0.98 -8.24 11.85
CA ILE A 266 2.11 -7.87 11.00
C ILE A 266 3.11 -7.02 11.78
N ARG A 267 2.63 -6.05 12.54
CA ARG A 267 3.44 -5.17 13.39
C ARG A 267 4.28 -6.00 14.36
N LYS A 268 3.68 -6.99 15.04
CA LYS A 268 4.38 -7.89 15.99
C LYS A 268 5.51 -8.67 15.33
N ASN A 269 5.37 -9.02 14.06
CA ASN A 269 6.37 -9.76 13.29
C ASN A 269 7.46 -8.85 12.68
N SER A 270 7.29 -7.53 12.76
CA SER A 270 8.29 -6.61 12.22
C SER A 270 9.47 -6.44 13.18
N THR A 271 10.65 -6.29 12.60
CA THR A 271 11.93 -6.15 13.31
C THR A 271 12.77 -5.07 12.61
N LEU A 272 13.95 -4.78 13.15
CA LEU A 272 14.96 -3.93 12.50
C LEU A 272 15.48 -4.50 11.17
N TYR A 273 15.27 -5.79 10.92
CA TYR A 273 15.82 -6.50 9.76
C TYR A 273 14.79 -6.82 8.68
N ASN A 274 13.54 -6.42 8.90
CA ASN A 274 12.49 -6.60 7.91
C ASN A 274 11.57 -5.37 7.84
N TYR A 275 10.87 -5.26 6.70
CA TYR A 275 9.93 -4.21 6.45
C TYR A 275 8.79 -4.70 5.57
N LEU A 276 7.69 -3.95 5.57
CA LEU A 276 6.60 -4.12 4.63
C LEU A 276 6.05 -2.76 4.23
N VAL A 277 5.85 -2.56 2.94
CA VAL A 277 5.06 -1.45 2.39
C VAL A 277 3.78 -2.05 1.83
N ILE A 278 2.64 -1.58 2.33
CA ILE A 278 1.30 -1.98 1.88
C ILE A 278 0.76 -0.84 1.03
N GLY A 279 0.34 -1.12 -0.19
CA GLY A 279 -0.50 -0.19 -0.95
C GLY A 279 -1.96 -0.43 -0.56
N ALA A 280 -2.61 0.57 0.00
CA ALA A 280 -4.01 0.51 0.36
C ALA A 280 -4.85 1.32 -0.63
N ASP A 281 -5.97 0.77 -1.05
CA ASP A 281 -6.93 1.45 -1.90
C ASP A 281 -8.16 1.83 -1.09
N GLY A 282 -8.54 3.09 -1.16
CA GLY A 282 -9.72 3.61 -0.48
C GLY A 282 -10.53 4.56 -1.37
N ILE A 283 -11.83 4.60 -1.16
CA ILE A 283 -12.73 5.55 -1.83
C ILE A 283 -13.00 6.71 -0.87
N PRO A 284 -12.65 7.96 -1.27
CA PRO A 284 -13.08 9.14 -0.53
C PRO A 284 -14.59 9.33 -0.65
N CYS A 285 -15.23 9.76 0.43
CA CYS A 285 -16.69 9.92 0.53
C CYS A 285 -17.05 11.35 0.88
N VAL A 286 -18.29 11.75 0.57
CA VAL A 286 -18.81 13.10 0.86
C VAL A 286 -18.92 13.40 2.35
N ASP A 287 -18.92 12.40 3.21
CA ASP A 287 -18.85 12.53 4.67
C ASP A 287 -17.42 12.74 5.19
N GLU A 288 -16.53 13.14 4.29
CA GLU A 288 -15.10 13.37 4.55
C GLU A 288 -14.37 12.15 5.11
N LYS A 289 -14.88 10.94 4.91
CA LYS A 289 -14.22 9.68 5.29
C LYS A 289 -13.67 8.99 4.07
N VAL A 290 -12.62 8.22 4.28
CA VAL A 290 -12.09 7.29 3.28
C VAL A 290 -12.45 5.87 3.69
N ARG A 291 -13.09 5.11 2.79
CA ARG A 291 -13.43 3.71 3.03
C ARG A 291 -12.50 2.78 2.30
N LEU A 292 -11.90 1.84 3.03
CA LEU A 292 -10.96 0.87 2.50
C LEU A 292 -11.64 -0.09 1.53
N ILE A 293 -10.99 -0.37 0.40
CA ILE A 293 -11.44 -1.37 -0.59
C ILE A 293 -10.57 -2.61 -0.52
N GLU A 294 -9.24 -2.45 -0.53
CA GLU A 294 -8.30 -3.56 -0.56
C GLU A 294 -6.91 -3.17 -0.07
N PHE A 295 -6.11 -4.21 0.27
CA PHE A 295 -4.69 -4.11 0.48
C PHE A 295 -3.91 -4.80 -0.61
N ASN A 296 -2.90 -4.11 -1.12
CA ASN A 296 -1.86 -4.65 -1.99
C ASN A 296 -0.59 -4.84 -1.16
N MET A 297 -0.35 -6.05 -0.69
CA MET A 297 0.75 -6.36 0.24
C MET A 297 2.14 -6.20 -0.38
N ILE A 298 2.23 -6.17 -1.67
CA ILE A 298 3.44 -5.88 -2.44
C ILE A 298 3.00 -4.96 -3.59
N PRO A 299 2.90 -3.64 -3.32
CA PRO A 299 2.43 -2.70 -4.32
C PRO A 299 3.36 -2.66 -5.53
N SER A 300 2.77 -2.63 -6.72
CA SER A 300 3.54 -2.46 -7.94
C SER A 300 4.13 -1.06 -8.00
N LEU A 301 5.43 -0.98 -8.27
CA LEU A 301 6.14 0.27 -8.54
C LEU A 301 6.14 0.62 -10.04
N ILE A 302 5.39 -0.11 -10.86
CA ILE A 302 5.25 0.18 -12.29
C ILE A 302 4.34 1.38 -12.47
N LYS A 303 4.79 2.39 -13.22
CA LYS A 303 4.17 3.72 -13.26
C LYS A 303 3.80 4.19 -14.66
N PRO A 304 2.69 4.93 -14.75
CA PRO A 304 2.56 5.99 -15.73
C PRO A 304 3.51 7.17 -15.36
N PRO A 305 4.07 7.90 -16.33
CA PRO A 305 4.98 9.02 -16.05
C PRO A 305 4.43 10.09 -15.09
N MET A 306 3.11 10.28 -15.08
CA MET A 306 2.46 11.31 -14.24
C MET A 306 2.57 11.06 -12.72
N VAL A 307 2.78 9.82 -12.28
CA VAL A 307 2.93 9.46 -10.87
C VAL A 307 4.36 9.06 -10.51
N GLU A 308 5.27 9.23 -11.45
CA GLU A 308 6.69 8.97 -11.26
C GLU A 308 7.28 9.69 -10.03
N PRO A 309 6.95 10.97 -9.79
CA PRO A 309 7.47 11.69 -8.64
C PRO A 309 7.02 11.15 -7.27
N VAL A 310 6.10 10.19 -7.22
CA VAL A 310 5.59 9.62 -5.95
C VAL A 310 6.50 8.52 -5.43
N TYR A 311 6.96 7.63 -6.31
CA TYR A 311 7.54 6.37 -5.87
C TYR A 311 9.00 6.48 -5.40
N ALA A 312 9.83 7.25 -6.09
CA ALA A 312 11.22 7.38 -5.72
C ALA A 312 11.40 8.07 -4.35
N PRO A 313 10.74 9.21 -4.06
CA PRO A 313 10.78 9.80 -2.73
C PRO A 313 10.21 8.88 -1.65
N MET A 314 9.07 8.24 -1.91
CA MET A 314 8.44 7.34 -0.96
C MET A 314 9.37 6.16 -0.59
N PHE A 315 9.94 5.50 -1.59
CA PHE A 315 10.79 4.33 -1.36
C PHE A 315 12.19 4.71 -0.85
N GLY A 316 12.73 5.85 -1.27
CA GLY A 316 13.95 6.44 -0.73
C GLY A 316 13.82 6.70 0.76
N SER A 317 12.69 7.24 1.19
CA SER A 317 12.36 7.44 2.60
C SER A 317 12.17 6.13 3.37
N VAL A 318 11.65 5.05 2.75
CA VAL A 318 11.65 3.71 3.35
C VAL A 318 13.07 3.23 3.59
N MET A 319 13.96 3.35 2.59
CA MET A 319 15.36 2.96 2.72
C MET A 319 16.05 3.76 3.82
N LEU A 320 15.86 5.08 3.83
CA LEU A 320 16.40 5.97 4.84
C LEU A 320 15.95 5.55 6.25
N LEU A 321 14.64 5.44 6.46
CA LEU A 321 14.08 5.13 7.77
C LEU A 321 14.48 3.73 8.27
N THR A 322 14.52 2.72 7.40
CA THR A 322 14.93 1.35 7.78
C THR A 322 16.41 1.25 8.11
N VAL A 323 17.23 2.01 7.44
CA VAL A 323 18.69 1.91 7.56
C VAL A 323 19.23 2.83 8.65
N THR A 324 18.78 4.06 8.70
CA THR A 324 19.31 5.08 9.61
C THR A 324 18.40 5.37 10.81
N GLY A 325 17.13 5.04 10.74
CA GLY A 325 16.11 5.49 11.69
C GLY A 325 15.64 6.93 11.46
N LEU A 326 16.22 7.65 10.49
CA LEU A 326 15.82 9.00 10.16
C LEU A 326 14.56 9.01 9.30
N ASN A 327 13.71 10.00 9.55
CA ASN A 327 12.50 10.26 8.78
C ASN A 327 12.60 11.66 8.16
N ASP A 328 12.50 11.73 6.85
CA ASP A 328 12.49 12.98 6.07
C ASP A 328 11.11 13.67 6.08
N ASN A 329 10.23 13.29 6.99
CA ASN A 329 8.83 13.71 7.08
C ASN A 329 7.91 13.17 5.97
N SER A 330 8.36 12.26 5.13
CA SER A 330 7.52 11.55 4.15
C SER A 330 6.58 10.55 4.81
N TRP A 331 6.93 10.07 6.00
CA TRP A 331 6.17 9.10 6.77
C TRP A 331 5.72 9.68 8.10
N VAL A 332 4.42 9.58 8.36
CA VAL A 332 3.84 9.97 9.65
C VAL A 332 3.62 8.72 10.49
N LYS A 333 4.20 8.69 11.68
CA LYS A 333 4.03 7.57 12.62
C LYS A 333 2.60 7.52 13.12
N ILE A 334 2.00 6.33 13.08
CA ILE A 334 0.65 6.03 13.59
C ILE A 334 0.71 5.28 14.91
N SER A 335 1.63 4.30 15.04
CA SER A 335 1.86 3.56 16.29
C SER A 335 3.31 3.13 16.43
#